data_099f5bcda5082f43d34a38796b3ce2a7
#
_entry.id   099f5bcda5082f43d34a38796b3ce2a7
#
_cell.length_a   1.000
_cell.length_b   1.000
_cell.length_c   1.000
_cell.angle_alpha   90.00
_cell.angle_beta   90.00
_cell.angle_gamma   90.00
#
_symmetry.space_group_name_H-M   'P 1'
#
loop_
_entity.id
_entity.type
_entity.pdbx_description
1 polymer ?
#
loop_
_entity_poly.entity_id
_entity_poly.type
_entity_poly.pdbx_seq_one_letter_code
_entity_poly.pdbx_strand_id
1 'polypeptide(L)'
;MFRPFVSLLAALTAIASSSSAAEPQVGWDSVPAILARIKAPVFPACDFNITEFGAKADGQMDCTEAIRKAIATCHAAGGGRVVVEGGTFLTAAVHLKSGVNLHVAAGATLKFIPEFKKYLPVVLTRIEGTECMNYSPLIYAYEQQNIAVTGQGTLDGSATWENWWHFVRRDGWVTNLPPSGRLLLEHGARGTPVAERIFGDGHRLRPNFIQPFRCQNVLIEGVTITNAPMWVINPVLSTNVTVRGVKVTSHGPNNDGCNPDSSRDVLIENCLFDTGDDCIAIKSGKDADGRRINVPSENIIIRNCTMKDGHGGVVLGSETSGGVRNVFAEDCVMDSPNLDRALRLKTNAERGGPIENIFFRNVKVGRVAHSVLTIDLIYGRVNSGPYPPTVRNIEMRNVTAASSPRALWVVGTTNSIIENVRVIDSVFNGVEGPDVLTHSGAIQLQNVTVEPAKAR
;
A
#
# COMPACT_ATOMS: atom_id res chain seq x y z
N MET A 1 -54.84 -69.56 -16.37
CA MET A 1 -54.91 -68.17 -16.89
C MET A 1 -54.69 -67.24 -15.70
N PHE A 2 -53.46 -66.85 -15.45
CA PHE A 2 -53.13 -65.87 -14.36
C PHE A 2 -52.59 -64.57 -15.02
N ARG A 3 -53.24 -63.47 -14.76
CA ARG A 3 -52.77 -62.14 -15.14
C ARG A 3 -51.97 -61.53 -13.96
N PRO A 4 -50.78 -60.95 -14.17
CA PRO A 4 -50.08 -60.25 -13.14
C PRO A 4 -50.59 -58.80 -13.03
N PHE A 5 -50.78 -58.33 -11.80
CA PHE A 5 -50.98 -56.93 -11.44
C PHE A 5 -49.66 -56.18 -11.55
N VAL A 6 -49.66 -55.08 -12.30
CA VAL A 6 -48.53 -54.14 -12.33
C VAL A 6 -48.88 -52.98 -11.39
N SER A 7 -48.14 -52.87 -10.29
CA SER A 7 -48.20 -51.75 -9.37
C SER A 7 -47.29 -50.63 -9.85
N LEU A 8 -47.90 -49.50 -10.17
CA LEU A 8 -47.18 -48.28 -10.58
C LEU A 8 -46.76 -47.53 -9.31
N LEU A 9 -45.46 -47.50 -8.99
CA LEU A 9 -44.90 -46.71 -7.88
C LEU A 9 -44.62 -45.31 -8.41
N ALA A 10 -45.37 -44.32 -8.00
CA ALA A 10 -45.10 -42.90 -8.31
C ALA A 10 -44.01 -42.37 -7.33
N ALA A 11 -42.81 -42.13 -7.85
CA ALA A 11 -41.78 -41.46 -7.09
C ALA A 11 -41.99 -39.93 -7.09
N LEU A 12 -42.35 -39.35 -5.93
CA LEU A 12 -42.35 -37.92 -5.74
C LEU A 12 -40.90 -37.45 -5.54
N THR A 13 -40.34 -36.80 -6.52
CA THR A 13 -39.07 -36.07 -6.41
C THR A 13 -39.38 -34.69 -5.72
N ALA A 14 -39.01 -34.56 -4.45
CA ALA A 14 -39.02 -33.28 -3.76
C ALA A 14 -37.82 -32.43 -4.27
N ILE A 15 -38.12 -31.39 -5.03
CA ILE A 15 -37.12 -30.39 -5.44
C ILE A 15 -36.87 -29.49 -4.18
N ALA A 16 -35.80 -29.75 -3.49
CA ALA A 16 -35.29 -28.84 -2.45
C ALA A 16 -34.75 -27.58 -3.11
N SER A 17 -35.51 -26.50 -3.07
CA SER A 17 -35.04 -25.16 -3.45
C SER A 17 -34.02 -24.72 -2.39
N SER A 18 -32.72 -24.85 -2.68
CA SER A 18 -31.68 -24.22 -1.90
C SER A 18 -31.78 -22.70 -2.14
N SER A 19 -32.40 -21.98 -1.20
CA SER A 19 -32.26 -20.53 -1.15
C SER A 19 -30.80 -20.23 -0.84
N SER A 20 -30.03 -19.83 -1.84
CA SER A 20 -28.74 -19.20 -1.64
C SER A 20 -29.00 -17.95 -0.81
N ALA A 21 -28.64 -17.97 0.47
CA ALA A 21 -28.61 -16.76 1.26
C ALA A 21 -27.65 -15.80 0.53
N ALA A 22 -28.17 -14.63 0.14
CA ALA A 22 -27.33 -13.58 -0.43
C ALA A 22 -26.19 -13.31 0.56
N GLU A 23 -24.93 -13.35 0.08
CA GLU A 23 -23.81 -12.98 0.94
C GLU A 23 -24.07 -11.59 1.54
N PRO A 24 -23.79 -11.39 2.84
CA PRO A 24 -24.06 -10.10 3.48
C PRO A 24 -23.32 -9.00 2.73
N GLN A 25 -24.06 -7.99 2.30
CA GLN A 25 -23.51 -6.86 1.56
C GLN A 25 -22.49 -6.15 2.44
N VAL A 26 -21.23 -6.11 2.00
CA VAL A 26 -20.14 -5.40 2.69
C VAL A 26 -20.44 -3.91 2.73
N GLY A 27 -20.28 -3.30 3.87
CA GLY A 27 -20.51 -1.87 4.10
C GLY A 27 -19.84 -1.39 5.38
N TRP A 28 -20.12 -0.17 5.81
CA TRP A 28 -19.55 0.42 7.02
C TRP A 28 -19.78 -0.42 8.29
N ASP A 29 -20.85 -1.19 8.35
CA ASP A 29 -21.15 -2.11 9.47
C ASP A 29 -20.13 -3.25 9.59
N SER A 30 -19.31 -3.48 8.59
CA SER A 30 -18.22 -4.46 8.63
C SER A 30 -16.99 -3.95 9.40
N VAL A 31 -16.82 -2.63 9.54
CA VAL A 31 -15.64 -1.99 10.13
C VAL A 31 -15.35 -2.44 11.57
N PRO A 32 -16.35 -2.49 12.50
CA PRO A 32 -16.10 -2.95 13.86
C PRO A 32 -15.54 -4.38 13.94
N ALA A 33 -16.05 -5.28 13.10
CA ALA A 33 -15.60 -6.66 13.05
C ALA A 33 -14.19 -6.78 12.47
N ILE A 34 -13.81 -5.95 11.50
CA ILE A 34 -12.45 -5.88 10.97
C ILE A 34 -11.50 -5.36 12.04
N LEU A 35 -11.82 -4.24 12.69
CA LEU A 35 -11.00 -3.66 13.77
C LEU A 35 -10.79 -4.62 14.95
N ALA A 36 -11.80 -5.43 15.27
CA ALA A 36 -11.70 -6.41 16.35
C ALA A 36 -10.62 -7.49 16.10
N ARG A 37 -10.28 -7.76 14.84
CA ARG A 37 -9.22 -8.70 14.46
C ARG A 37 -7.84 -8.06 14.45
N ILE A 38 -7.75 -6.75 14.21
CA ILE A 38 -6.47 -6.02 14.13
C ILE A 38 -6.01 -5.67 15.54
N LYS A 39 -4.93 -6.32 15.98
CA LYS A 39 -4.36 -6.10 17.31
C LYS A 39 -2.85 -5.89 17.21
N ALA A 40 -2.38 -4.76 17.74
CA ALA A 40 -0.96 -4.49 17.82
C ALA A 40 -0.25 -5.55 18.68
N PRO A 41 0.96 -5.98 18.31
CA PRO A 41 1.74 -6.90 19.12
C PRO A 41 2.14 -6.27 20.45
N VAL A 42 2.28 -7.10 21.47
CA VAL A 42 2.77 -6.73 22.80
C VAL A 42 4.13 -7.38 23.00
N PHE A 43 5.06 -6.65 23.59
CA PHE A 43 6.44 -7.07 23.79
C PHE A 43 6.76 -7.19 25.29
N PRO A 44 7.66 -8.10 25.69
CA PRO A 44 8.22 -8.12 27.04
C PRO A 44 8.86 -6.77 27.41
N ALA A 45 8.81 -6.39 28.70
CA ALA A 45 9.41 -5.17 29.22
C ALA A 45 10.93 -5.36 29.42
N CYS A 46 11.64 -5.67 28.35
CA CYS A 46 13.10 -5.87 28.32
C CYS A 46 13.68 -4.97 27.23
N ASP A 47 14.69 -4.17 27.60
CA ASP A 47 15.36 -3.26 26.68
C ASP A 47 16.79 -3.75 26.38
N PHE A 48 17.18 -3.61 25.12
CA PHE A 48 18.51 -3.94 24.60
C PHE A 48 19.02 -2.68 23.88
N ASN A 49 19.76 -1.84 24.61
CA ASN A 49 20.29 -0.60 24.04
C ASN A 49 21.43 -0.93 23.07
N ILE A 50 21.37 -0.43 21.84
CA ILE A 50 22.39 -0.71 20.82
C ILE A 50 23.79 -0.25 21.21
N THR A 51 23.91 0.74 22.09
CA THR A 51 25.20 1.23 22.60
C THR A 51 25.93 0.16 23.45
N GLU A 52 25.21 -0.70 24.15
CA GLU A 52 25.77 -1.84 24.89
C GLU A 52 26.38 -2.90 23.96
N PHE A 53 26.00 -2.90 22.69
CA PHE A 53 26.53 -3.77 21.65
C PHE A 53 27.60 -3.10 20.79
N GLY A 54 28.01 -1.88 21.17
CA GLY A 54 29.10 -1.14 20.56
C GLY A 54 28.70 -0.10 19.54
N ALA A 55 27.40 0.24 19.39
CA ALA A 55 26.96 1.34 18.56
C ALA A 55 27.40 2.71 19.12
N LYS A 56 27.70 3.67 18.24
CA LYS A 56 28.04 5.06 18.63
C LYS A 56 27.12 6.04 17.96
N ALA A 57 26.66 7.01 18.73
CA ALA A 57 25.73 8.05 18.30
C ALA A 57 26.44 9.25 17.61
N ASP A 58 27.50 8.99 16.82
CA ASP A 58 28.33 10.01 16.19
C ASP A 58 27.98 10.33 14.74
N GLY A 59 27.04 9.57 14.17
CA GLY A 59 26.63 9.72 12.75
C GLY A 59 27.69 9.33 11.74
N GLN A 60 28.78 8.69 12.15
CA GLN A 60 29.91 8.30 11.30
C GLN A 60 30.21 6.80 11.36
N MET A 61 30.17 6.21 12.54
CA MET A 61 30.41 4.79 12.71
C MET A 61 29.27 3.95 12.14
N ASP A 62 29.60 2.98 11.29
CA ASP A 62 28.64 1.96 10.82
C ASP A 62 28.25 1.04 11.99
N CYS A 63 27.03 1.21 12.48
CA CYS A 63 26.48 0.49 13.64
C CYS A 63 25.70 -0.77 13.24
N THR A 64 25.72 -1.19 11.98
CA THR A 64 24.92 -2.32 11.45
C THR A 64 25.13 -3.58 12.28
N GLU A 65 26.37 -3.95 12.60
CA GLU A 65 26.68 -5.15 13.37
C GLU A 65 26.23 -5.06 14.84
N ALA A 66 26.31 -3.86 15.45
CA ALA A 66 25.83 -3.65 16.81
C ALA A 66 24.30 -3.82 16.88
N ILE A 67 23.57 -3.24 15.94
CA ILE A 67 22.11 -3.38 15.83
C ILE A 67 21.74 -4.85 15.56
N ARG A 68 22.43 -5.53 14.65
CA ARG A 68 22.20 -6.94 14.36
C ARG A 68 22.38 -7.84 15.60
N LYS A 69 23.43 -7.59 16.40
CA LYS A 69 23.67 -8.32 17.69
C LYS A 69 22.57 -8.03 18.71
N ALA A 70 22.17 -6.76 18.87
CA ALA A 70 21.09 -6.39 19.77
C ALA A 70 19.77 -7.10 19.41
N ILE A 71 19.41 -7.11 18.11
CA ILE A 71 18.22 -7.79 17.60
C ILE A 71 18.32 -9.31 17.86
N ALA A 72 19.47 -9.92 17.61
CA ALA A 72 19.67 -11.35 17.83
C ALA A 72 19.56 -11.72 19.31
N THR A 73 20.13 -10.90 20.20
CA THR A 73 20.07 -11.10 21.66
C THR A 73 18.65 -10.91 22.19
N CYS A 74 17.98 -9.85 21.76
CA CYS A 74 16.58 -9.58 22.11
C CYS A 74 15.66 -10.76 21.70
N HIS A 75 15.79 -11.22 20.47
CA HIS A 75 15.04 -12.37 19.98
C HIS A 75 15.32 -13.65 20.79
N ALA A 76 16.58 -13.94 21.06
CA ALA A 76 16.99 -15.11 21.83
C ALA A 76 16.51 -15.06 23.29
N ALA A 77 16.33 -13.86 23.85
CA ALA A 77 15.77 -13.67 25.19
C ALA A 77 14.22 -13.75 25.24
N GLY A 78 13.56 -14.09 24.12
CA GLY A 78 12.11 -14.21 24.05
C GLY A 78 11.40 -12.92 23.62
N GLY A 79 12.13 -11.90 23.21
CA GLY A 79 11.61 -10.63 22.70
C GLY A 79 11.84 -9.44 23.62
N GLY A 80 11.43 -8.25 23.16
CA GLY A 80 11.61 -6.99 23.87
C GLY A 80 11.81 -5.82 22.92
N ARG A 81 12.42 -4.73 23.43
CA ARG A 81 12.75 -3.56 22.63
C ARG A 81 14.24 -3.48 22.35
N VAL A 82 14.62 -3.31 21.11
CA VAL A 82 15.97 -2.88 20.70
C VAL A 82 15.95 -1.36 20.64
N VAL A 83 16.64 -0.69 21.56
CA VAL A 83 16.52 0.75 21.79
C VAL A 83 17.63 1.50 21.08
N VAL A 84 17.23 2.50 20.29
CA VAL A 84 18.09 3.49 19.63
C VAL A 84 17.80 4.83 20.27
N GLU A 85 18.74 5.39 21.05
CA GLU A 85 18.56 6.65 21.76
C GLU A 85 19.82 7.50 21.81
N GLY A 86 19.66 8.82 21.90
CA GLY A 86 20.78 9.72 22.22
C GLY A 86 21.66 10.12 21.04
N GLY A 87 21.13 10.35 19.86
CA GLY A 87 21.88 10.94 18.75
C GLY A 87 21.68 10.24 17.39
N THR A 88 22.65 10.34 16.48
CA THR A 88 22.55 9.79 15.13
C THR A 88 23.39 8.53 14.99
N PHE A 89 22.76 7.44 14.59
CA PHE A 89 23.40 6.15 14.34
C PHE A 89 23.35 5.81 12.85
N LEU A 90 24.52 5.62 12.26
CA LEU A 90 24.63 5.20 10.86
C LEU A 90 24.48 3.69 10.76
N THR A 91 23.67 3.20 9.81
CA THR A 91 23.43 1.77 9.61
C THR A 91 23.19 1.41 8.14
N ALA A 92 23.40 0.14 7.80
CA ALA A 92 22.89 -0.47 6.58
C ALA A 92 21.54 -1.19 6.86
N ALA A 93 21.28 -2.31 6.17
CA ALA A 93 20.05 -3.07 6.32
C ALA A 93 19.84 -3.59 7.76
N VAL A 94 18.65 -3.38 8.29
CA VAL A 94 18.20 -3.89 9.59
C VAL A 94 17.19 -5.00 9.36
N HIS A 95 17.51 -6.22 9.83
CA HIS A 95 16.61 -7.38 9.74
C HIS A 95 15.95 -7.65 11.07
N LEU A 96 14.65 -7.44 11.16
CA LEU A 96 13.87 -7.73 12.37
C LEU A 96 13.63 -9.24 12.51
N LYS A 97 13.54 -9.67 13.76
CA LYS A 97 13.18 -11.05 14.15
C LYS A 97 11.91 -11.05 14.99
N SER A 98 11.24 -12.18 15.04
CA SER A 98 10.02 -12.37 15.83
C SER A 98 10.21 -11.94 17.29
N GLY A 99 9.22 -11.24 17.84
CA GLY A 99 9.24 -10.72 19.20
C GLY A 99 10.06 -9.45 19.41
N VAL A 100 10.62 -8.86 18.33
CA VAL A 100 11.48 -7.67 18.43
C VAL A 100 10.75 -6.39 18.03
N ASN A 101 10.84 -5.40 18.90
CA ASN A 101 10.43 -4.01 18.63
C ASN A 101 11.69 -3.14 18.48
N LEU A 102 11.98 -2.67 17.28
CA LEU A 102 12.99 -1.64 17.06
C LEU A 102 12.42 -0.29 17.51
N HIS A 103 12.88 0.19 18.64
CA HIS A 103 12.39 1.43 19.26
C HIS A 103 13.37 2.58 19.05
N VAL A 104 13.01 3.55 18.22
CA VAL A 104 13.81 4.77 17.98
C VAL A 104 13.26 5.90 18.84
N ALA A 105 13.97 6.24 19.90
CA ALA A 105 13.53 7.21 20.89
C ALA A 105 13.47 8.65 20.32
N ALA A 106 12.71 9.51 20.96
CA ALA A 106 12.65 10.93 20.60
C ALA A 106 14.06 11.56 20.58
N GLY A 107 14.37 12.32 19.54
CA GLY A 107 15.69 12.94 19.36
C GLY A 107 16.76 12.00 18.80
N ALA A 108 16.51 10.70 18.68
CA ALA A 108 17.42 9.78 18.01
C ALA A 108 17.11 9.71 16.49
N THR A 109 18.16 9.50 15.72
CA THR A 109 18.06 9.28 14.28
C THR A 109 18.78 7.99 13.90
N LEU A 110 18.06 7.08 13.25
CA LEU A 110 18.65 5.95 12.56
C LEU A 110 18.81 6.32 11.08
N LYS A 111 20.07 6.55 10.67
CA LYS A 111 20.43 7.03 9.35
C LYS A 111 20.99 5.91 8.48
N PHE A 112 20.42 5.71 7.30
CA PHE A 112 20.79 4.61 6.43
C PHE A 112 21.86 4.99 5.42
N ILE A 113 22.87 4.12 5.26
CA ILE A 113 23.99 4.31 4.33
C ILE A 113 23.47 4.18 2.89
N PRO A 114 23.64 5.19 2.02
CA PRO A 114 23.08 5.16 0.67
C PRO A 114 24.00 4.45 -0.33
N GLU A 115 24.39 3.20 -0.05
CA GLU A 115 25.27 2.40 -0.87
C GLU A 115 24.68 1.02 -1.16
N PHE A 116 24.43 0.65 -2.42
CA PHE A 116 23.82 -0.63 -2.80
C PHE A 116 24.53 -1.84 -2.18
N LYS A 117 25.87 -1.87 -2.16
CA LYS A 117 26.64 -3.01 -1.66
C LYS A 117 26.43 -3.29 -0.18
N LYS A 118 26.00 -2.29 0.60
CA LYS A 118 25.67 -2.42 2.02
C LYS A 118 24.35 -3.19 2.27
N TYR A 119 23.59 -3.44 1.22
CA TYR A 119 22.30 -4.17 1.27
C TYR A 119 22.38 -5.57 0.67
N LEU A 120 23.60 -6.09 0.51
CA LEU A 120 23.86 -7.47 0.14
C LEU A 120 24.06 -8.34 1.41
N PRO A 121 23.83 -9.66 1.34
CA PRO A 121 23.38 -10.43 0.17
C PRO A 121 21.94 -10.09 -0.24
N VAL A 122 21.57 -10.44 -1.48
CA VAL A 122 20.18 -10.29 -1.96
C VAL A 122 19.21 -11.09 -1.10
N VAL A 123 18.02 -10.55 -0.92
CA VAL A 123 16.92 -11.20 -0.20
C VAL A 123 15.68 -11.32 -1.10
N LEU A 124 14.76 -12.20 -0.75
CA LEU A 124 13.45 -12.24 -1.38
C LEU A 124 12.70 -10.95 -1.06
N THR A 125 12.32 -10.22 -2.09
CA THR A 125 11.56 -8.97 -1.97
C THR A 125 10.52 -8.86 -3.08
N ARG A 126 9.69 -7.83 -3.00
CA ARG A 126 8.76 -7.47 -4.08
C ARG A 126 9.00 -6.02 -4.45
N ILE A 127 9.30 -5.79 -5.72
CA ILE A 127 9.52 -4.46 -6.29
C ILE A 127 8.39 -4.19 -7.29
N GLU A 128 7.66 -3.10 -7.10
CA GLU A 128 6.51 -2.73 -7.93
C GLU A 128 5.57 -3.92 -8.23
N GLY A 129 5.24 -4.69 -7.21
CA GLY A 129 4.32 -5.82 -7.32
C GLY A 129 4.90 -7.11 -7.93
N THR A 130 6.21 -7.18 -8.23
CA THR A 130 6.88 -8.35 -8.80
C THR A 130 7.92 -8.91 -7.82
N GLU A 131 7.83 -10.21 -7.49
CA GLU A 131 8.80 -10.88 -6.59
C GLU A 131 10.14 -11.11 -7.28
N CYS A 132 11.22 -10.87 -6.54
CA CYS A 132 12.61 -11.09 -7.00
C CYS A 132 13.58 -11.20 -5.82
N MET A 133 14.80 -11.64 -6.11
CA MET A 133 15.94 -11.57 -5.22
C MET A 133 16.68 -10.25 -5.46
N ASN A 134 16.56 -9.28 -4.55
CA ASN A 134 17.11 -7.93 -4.71
C ASN A 134 17.86 -7.51 -3.45
N TYR A 135 18.52 -6.37 -3.51
CA TYR A 135 19.06 -5.69 -2.33
C TYR A 135 18.02 -5.65 -1.22
N SER A 136 18.46 -5.89 0.03
CA SER A 136 17.56 -5.84 1.18
C SER A 136 16.86 -4.48 1.27
N PRO A 137 15.56 -4.44 1.63
CA PRO A 137 14.96 -3.23 2.16
C PRO A 137 15.75 -2.67 3.34
N LEU A 138 15.60 -1.37 3.63
CA LEU A 138 16.36 -0.73 4.69
C LEU A 138 16.00 -1.35 6.06
N ILE A 139 14.72 -1.56 6.32
CA ILE A 139 14.22 -2.36 7.44
C ILE A 139 13.42 -3.52 6.86
N TYR A 140 13.84 -4.73 7.11
CA TYR A 140 13.29 -5.93 6.51
C TYR A 140 12.89 -6.96 7.56
N ALA A 141 11.82 -7.69 7.28
CA ALA A 141 11.44 -8.89 8.01
C ALA A 141 10.83 -9.89 7.02
N TYR A 142 11.23 -11.14 7.10
CA TYR A 142 10.70 -12.23 6.28
C TYR A 142 10.17 -13.34 7.14
N GLU A 143 8.88 -13.66 7.00
CA GLU A 143 8.18 -14.72 7.75
C GLU A 143 8.32 -14.58 9.29
N GLN A 144 8.27 -13.32 9.77
CA GLN A 144 8.36 -13.02 11.21
C GLN A 144 6.99 -12.71 11.81
N GLN A 145 6.90 -12.87 13.14
CA GLN A 145 5.67 -12.60 13.90
C GLN A 145 5.96 -11.65 15.06
N ASN A 146 4.96 -10.83 15.41
CA ASN A 146 5.07 -9.89 16.53
C ASN A 146 6.33 -9.02 16.39
N ILE A 147 6.39 -8.22 15.34
CA ILE A 147 7.49 -7.29 15.08
C ILE A 147 6.99 -5.86 15.12
N ALA A 148 7.87 -4.94 15.51
CA ALA A 148 7.52 -3.53 15.50
C ALA A 148 8.70 -2.62 15.16
N VAL A 149 8.35 -1.43 14.64
CA VAL A 149 9.20 -0.25 14.56
C VAL A 149 8.46 0.88 15.25
N THR A 150 8.93 1.33 16.40
CA THR A 150 8.20 2.29 17.23
C THR A 150 9.07 3.44 17.72
N GLY A 151 8.45 4.41 18.37
CA GLY A 151 9.11 5.55 19.01
C GLY A 151 8.74 6.88 18.34
N GLN A 152 9.45 7.93 18.70
CA GLN A 152 9.26 9.29 18.17
C GLN A 152 10.52 9.84 17.49
N GLY A 153 11.49 8.96 17.22
CA GLY A 153 12.71 9.30 16.52
C GLY A 153 12.54 9.32 15.00
N THR A 154 13.66 9.51 14.32
CA THR A 154 13.71 9.65 12.86
C THR A 154 14.38 8.45 12.21
N LEU A 155 13.78 7.95 11.13
CA LEU A 155 14.37 7.02 10.19
C LEU A 155 14.71 7.82 8.93
N ASP A 156 15.99 8.03 8.65
CA ASP A 156 16.48 8.78 7.49
C ASP A 156 17.10 7.85 6.46
N GLY A 157 16.43 7.64 5.34
CA GLY A 157 16.90 6.80 4.23
C GLY A 157 18.05 7.39 3.43
N SER A 158 18.43 8.65 3.71
CA SER A 158 19.54 9.39 3.08
C SER A 158 19.46 9.45 1.55
N ALA A 159 18.28 9.23 0.97
CA ALA A 159 18.12 9.23 -0.47
C ALA A 159 18.11 10.65 -1.03
N THR A 160 18.87 10.84 -2.11
CA THR A 160 18.99 12.10 -2.85
C THR A 160 19.13 11.83 -4.35
N TRP A 161 19.16 12.90 -5.14
CA TRP A 161 19.42 12.80 -6.58
C TRP A 161 20.87 12.43 -6.92
N GLU A 162 21.80 12.52 -5.98
CA GLU A 162 23.20 12.11 -6.14
C GLU A 162 23.44 10.63 -5.87
N ASN A 163 22.49 9.93 -5.24
CA ASN A 163 22.64 8.52 -4.87
C ASN A 163 21.49 7.63 -5.37
N TRP A 164 20.38 7.49 -4.65
CA TRP A 164 19.31 6.55 -4.98
C TRP A 164 18.40 7.01 -6.13
N TRP A 165 18.02 8.32 -6.17
CA TRP A 165 16.96 8.79 -7.04
C TRP A 165 17.39 9.00 -8.49
N HIS A 166 18.69 9.22 -8.79
CA HIS A 166 19.15 9.42 -10.15
C HIS A 166 18.99 8.17 -11.03
N PHE A 167 18.75 6.99 -10.43
CA PHE A 167 18.42 5.77 -11.18
C PHE A 167 17.02 5.78 -11.77
N VAL A 168 16.19 6.74 -11.36
CA VAL A 168 14.92 7.08 -12.02
C VAL A 168 15.01 8.53 -12.43
N ARG A 169 15.29 8.82 -13.70
CA ARG A 169 15.44 10.19 -14.14
C ARG A 169 14.14 10.97 -14.09
N ARG A 170 14.27 12.27 -13.76
CA ARG A 170 13.20 13.23 -13.57
C ARG A 170 12.45 13.58 -14.87
N ASP A 171 13.07 13.44 -16.03
CA ASP A 171 12.63 13.87 -17.36
C ASP A 171 11.86 12.78 -18.13
N GLY A 172 11.29 11.85 -17.40
CA GLY A 172 10.46 10.81 -17.95
C GLY A 172 11.22 9.49 -18.16
N TRP A 173 10.52 8.56 -18.71
CA TRP A 173 10.93 7.19 -18.93
C TRP A 173 12.22 7.14 -19.76
N VAL A 174 13.30 6.88 -19.07
CA VAL A 174 14.62 6.87 -19.72
C VAL A 174 14.73 5.59 -20.53
N THR A 175 14.98 5.80 -21.82
CA THR A 175 15.34 4.73 -22.74
C THR A 175 16.62 3.98 -22.32
N ASN A 176 17.37 4.50 -21.36
CA ASN A 176 18.61 3.96 -20.81
C ASN A 176 18.53 3.65 -19.30
N LEU A 177 17.37 3.33 -18.76
CA LEU A 177 17.35 2.60 -17.48
C LEU A 177 18.35 1.45 -17.60
N PRO A 178 19.22 1.22 -16.58
CA PRO A 178 19.84 -0.08 -16.49
C PRO A 178 18.70 -1.07 -16.68
N PRO A 179 18.84 -2.09 -17.49
CA PRO A 179 17.74 -2.96 -17.93
C PRO A 179 17.04 -3.66 -16.76
N SER A 180 17.42 -3.37 -15.51
CA SER A 180 16.93 -4.01 -14.30
C SER A 180 15.41 -3.92 -14.15
N GLY A 181 14.81 -2.74 -14.30
CA GLY A 181 13.35 -2.60 -14.20
C GLY A 181 12.61 -3.31 -15.34
N ARG A 182 13.12 -3.18 -16.57
CA ARG A 182 12.56 -3.89 -17.72
C ARG A 182 12.77 -5.39 -17.59
N LEU A 183 13.97 -5.81 -17.19
CA LEU A 183 14.30 -7.22 -16.97
C LEU A 183 13.42 -7.85 -15.89
N LEU A 184 13.11 -7.12 -14.80
CA LEU A 184 12.18 -7.58 -13.77
C LEU A 184 10.79 -7.88 -14.35
N LEU A 185 10.26 -6.96 -15.16
CA LEU A 185 8.96 -7.14 -15.83
C LEU A 185 8.99 -8.34 -16.80
N GLU A 186 10.07 -8.50 -17.57
CA GLU A 186 10.26 -9.63 -18.48
C GLU A 186 10.32 -10.96 -17.71
N HIS A 187 11.04 -11.04 -16.62
CA HIS A 187 11.06 -12.22 -15.76
C HIS A 187 9.68 -12.55 -15.20
N GLY A 188 8.93 -11.54 -14.73
CA GLY A 188 7.56 -11.71 -14.27
C GLY A 188 6.65 -12.26 -15.38
N ALA A 189 6.71 -11.67 -16.57
CA ALA A 189 5.90 -12.06 -17.73
C ALA A 189 6.20 -13.48 -18.24
N ARG A 190 7.49 -13.88 -18.22
CA ARG A 190 7.93 -15.24 -18.64
C ARG A 190 7.70 -16.31 -17.57
N GLY A 191 7.30 -15.93 -16.36
CA GLY A 191 7.15 -16.88 -15.24
C GLY A 191 8.49 -17.48 -14.77
N THR A 192 9.62 -16.77 -14.97
CA THR A 192 10.91 -17.21 -14.46
C THR A 192 10.82 -17.51 -12.95
N PRO A 193 11.37 -18.62 -12.44
CA PRO A 193 11.39 -18.91 -11.00
C PRO A 193 11.97 -17.73 -10.20
N VAL A 194 11.34 -17.38 -9.09
CA VAL A 194 11.72 -16.17 -8.31
C VAL A 194 13.18 -16.22 -7.85
N ALA A 195 13.68 -17.40 -7.46
CA ALA A 195 15.07 -17.60 -7.05
C ALA A 195 16.11 -17.30 -8.16
N GLU A 196 15.68 -17.31 -9.42
CA GLU A 196 16.52 -17.01 -10.58
C GLU A 196 16.45 -15.53 -10.99
N ARG A 197 15.51 -14.74 -10.42
CA ARG A 197 15.35 -13.31 -10.69
C ARG A 197 16.28 -12.50 -9.79
N ILE A 198 17.58 -12.59 -10.03
CA ILE A 198 18.62 -12.02 -9.15
C ILE A 198 19.00 -10.61 -9.60
N PHE A 199 18.79 -9.63 -8.74
CA PHE A 199 19.06 -8.20 -8.95
C PHE A 199 20.03 -7.65 -7.90
N GLY A 200 21.17 -8.32 -7.73
CA GLY A 200 22.25 -7.90 -6.84
C GLY A 200 23.25 -6.95 -7.48
N ASP A 201 24.54 -7.19 -7.23
CA ASP A 201 25.61 -6.32 -7.71
C ASP A 201 25.55 -6.14 -9.24
N GLY A 202 25.72 -4.89 -9.68
CA GLY A 202 25.55 -4.51 -11.08
C GLY A 202 24.12 -4.06 -11.46
N HIS A 203 23.09 -4.42 -10.70
CA HIS A 203 21.72 -3.96 -10.87
C HIS A 203 21.42 -2.70 -10.05
N ARG A 204 20.31 -2.03 -10.36
CA ARG A 204 19.95 -0.73 -9.75
C ARG A 204 18.47 -0.64 -9.40
N LEU A 205 17.85 -1.75 -8.93
CA LEU A 205 16.52 -1.70 -8.34
C LEU A 205 16.61 -1.15 -6.92
N ARG A 206 16.05 0.02 -6.71
CA ARG A 206 16.07 0.70 -5.41
C ARG A 206 15.28 -0.11 -4.37
N PRO A 207 15.81 -0.36 -3.16
CA PRO A 207 15.09 -1.07 -2.12
C PRO A 207 13.97 -0.23 -1.52
N ASN A 208 12.89 -0.88 -1.06
CA ASN A 208 11.87 -0.25 -0.24
C ASN A 208 12.43 0.11 1.15
N PHE A 209 11.77 1.02 1.88
CA PHE A 209 12.30 1.43 3.19
C PHE A 209 11.95 0.38 4.26
N ILE A 210 10.67 0.21 4.63
CA ILE A 210 10.21 -0.78 5.61
C ILE A 210 9.37 -1.82 4.87
N GLN A 211 9.87 -3.05 4.78
CA GLN A 211 9.17 -4.13 4.10
C GLN A 211 9.07 -5.39 4.97
N PRO A 212 8.01 -5.52 5.77
CA PRO A 212 7.63 -6.81 6.34
C PRO A 212 7.02 -7.67 5.22
N PHE A 213 7.62 -8.83 4.97
CA PHE A 213 7.24 -9.76 3.91
C PHE A 213 6.76 -11.08 4.53
N ARG A 214 5.50 -11.48 4.27
CA ARG A 214 4.84 -12.66 4.88
C ARG A 214 4.88 -12.65 6.41
N CYS A 215 4.74 -11.45 6.99
CA CYS A 215 4.76 -11.25 8.42
C CYS A 215 3.35 -11.23 9.03
N GLN A 216 3.28 -11.51 10.32
CA GLN A 216 2.04 -11.46 11.09
C GLN A 216 2.22 -10.62 12.35
N ASN A 217 1.18 -9.81 12.69
CA ASN A 217 1.19 -8.91 13.84
C ASN A 217 2.34 -7.89 13.73
N VAL A 218 2.20 -6.94 12.83
CA VAL A 218 3.19 -5.90 12.54
C VAL A 218 2.71 -4.55 13.09
N LEU A 219 3.57 -3.85 13.81
CA LEU A 219 3.29 -2.49 14.28
C LEU A 219 4.36 -1.51 13.79
N ILE A 220 3.95 -0.42 13.16
CA ILE A 220 4.81 0.72 12.83
C ILE A 220 4.16 1.95 13.46
N GLU A 221 4.80 2.55 14.47
CA GLU A 221 4.15 3.56 15.30
C GLU A 221 5.05 4.74 15.68
N GLY A 222 4.55 5.94 15.45
CA GLY A 222 5.07 7.19 16.01
C GLY A 222 6.32 7.76 15.34
N VAL A 223 7.07 6.98 14.59
CA VAL A 223 8.32 7.40 13.95
C VAL A 223 8.11 8.41 12.82
N THR A 224 9.13 9.25 12.61
CA THR A 224 9.23 10.10 11.43
C THR A 224 10.12 9.43 10.38
N ILE A 225 9.68 9.35 9.13
CA ILE A 225 10.43 8.70 8.04
C ILE A 225 10.70 9.72 6.94
N THR A 226 11.97 9.84 6.54
CA THR A 226 12.41 10.82 5.55
C THR A 226 13.33 10.19 4.51
N ASN A 227 13.44 10.84 3.34
CA ASN A 227 14.42 10.53 2.30
C ASN A 227 14.48 9.04 1.92
N ALA A 228 13.34 8.46 1.61
CA ALA A 228 13.23 7.05 1.22
C ALA A 228 13.83 6.79 -0.17
N PRO A 229 14.51 5.65 -0.39
CA PRO A 229 14.98 5.29 -1.74
C PRO A 229 13.84 4.99 -2.72
N MET A 230 12.77 4.37 -2.24
CA MET A 230 11.62 3.86 -2.98
C MET A 230 10.36 3.95 -2.10
N TRP A 231 9.39 3.06 -2.21
CA TRP A 231 8.20 2.98 -1.35
C TRP A 231 8.58 2.94 0.12
N VAL A 232 7.84 3.71 0.95
CA VAL A 232 8.25 3.94 2.35
C VAL A 232 7.83 2.79 3.25
N ILE A 233 6.53 2.55 3.43
CA ILE A 233 6.00 1.44 4.25
C ILE A 233 5.31 0.46 3.31
N ASN A 234 5.88 -0.73 3.15
CA ASN A 234 5.37 -1.70 2.19
C ASN A 234 5.22 -3.11 2.80
N PRO A 235 4.16 -3.34 3.58
CA PRO A 235 3.85 -4.70 4.02
C PRO A 235 3.40 -5.55 2.82
N VAL A 236 4.06 -6.69 2.62
CA VAL A 236 3.81 -7.61 1.51
C VAL A 236 3.33 -8.94 2.03
N LEU A 237 2.21 -9.46 1.53
CA LEU A 237 1.62 -10.74 1.95
C LEU A 237 1.51 -10.88 3.48
N SER A 238 1.32 -9.75 4.16
CA SER A 238 1.33 -9.66 5.62
C SER A 238 -0.09 -9.54 6.18
N THR A 239 -0.27 -9.96 7.42
CA THR A 239 -1.58 -9.98 8.07
C THR A 239 -1.52 -9.31 9.44
N ASN A 240 -2.61 -8.61 9.82
CA ASN A 240 -2.69 -7.87 11.07
C ASN A 240 -1.57 -6.83 11.20
N VAL A 241 -1.66 -5.81 10.36
CA VAL A 241 -0.69 -4.71 10.26
C VAL A 241 -1.31 -3.43 10.81
N THR A 242 -0.63 -2.78 11.73
CA THR A 242 -1.00 -1.45 12.24
C THR A 242 0.08 -0.44 11.91
N VAL A 243 -0.30 0.64 11.22
CA VAL A 243 0.52 1.83 10.97
C VAL A 243 -0.17 3.00 11.67
N ARG A 244 0.44 3.54 12.71
CA ARG A 244 -0.22 4.52 13.59
C ARG A 244 0.68 5.68 13.94
N GLY A 245 0.16 6.91 13.81
CA GLY A 245 0.88 8.12 14.26
C GLY A 245 2.21 8.39 13.55
N VAL A 246 2.44 7.74 12.39
CA VAL A 246 3.67 7.88 11.61
C VAL A 246 3.63 9.17 10.80
N LYS A 247 4.78 9.83 10.68
CA LYS A 247 4.98 10.98 9.80
C LYS A 247 5.92 10.61 8.68
N VAL A 248 5.44 10.64 7.45
CA VAL A 248 6.26 10.44 6.24
C VAL A 248 6.44 11.78 5.55
N THR A 249 7.68 12.20 5.36
CA THR A 249 8.05 13.36 4.54
C THR A 249 9.18 12.93 3.60
N SER A 250 8.82 12.57 2.36
CA SER A 250 9.77 12.04 1.40
C SER A 250 9.30 12.30 -0.02
N HIS A 251 10.03 13.17 -0.74
CA HIS A 251 9.64 13.73 -2.03
C HIS A 251 10.48 13.21 -3.22
N GLY A 252 11.03 12.02 -3.10
CA GLY A 252 11.70 11.34 -4.20
C GLY A 252 10.72 10.63 -5.14
N PRO A 253 11.21 10.15 -6.30
CA PRO A 253 10.40 9.38 -7.23
C PRO A 253 9.99 8.03 -6.61
N ASN A 254 8.71 7.65 -6.79
CA ASN A 254 8.11 6.45 -6.19
C ASN A 254 8.20 6.44 -4.64
N ASN A 255 8.20 7.60 -4.02
CA ASN A 255 8.13 7.70 -2.56
C ASN A 255 6.66 7.66 -2.11
N ASP A 256 5.99 6.55 -2.37
CA ASP A 256 4.67 6.27 -1.83
C ASP A 256 4.77 6.08 -0.32
N GLY A 257 3.85 6.68 0.45
CA GLY A 257 3.95 6.70 1.91
C GLY A 257 3.66 5.35 2.57
N CYS A 258 2.53 4.71 2.21
CA CYS A 258 2.18 3.39 2.74
C CYS A 258 1.50 2.53 1.68
N ASN A 259 2.10 1.38 1.37
CA ASN A 259 1.70 0.49 0.29
C ASN A 259 1.44 -0.94 0.78
N PRO A 260 0.29 -1.22 1.39
CA PRO A 260 -0.12 -2.60 1.62
C PRO A 260 -0.23 -3.34 0.28
N ASP A 261 0.53 -4.44 0.12
CA ASP A 261 0.58 -5.21 -1.12
C ASP A 261 0.22 -6.67 -0.84
N SER A 262 -0.91 -7.15 -1.36
CA SER A 262 -1.47 -8.48 -1.07
C SER A 262 -1.60 -8.74 0.44
N SER A 263 -1.90 -7.72 1.22
CA SER A 263 -1.96 -7.76 2.68
C SER A 263 -3.40 -7.62 3.20
N ARG A 264 -3.69 -8.19 4.36
CA ARG A 264 -5.04 -8.20 4.91
C ARG A 264 -5.11 -7.77 6.38
N ASP A 265 -6.29 -7.28 6.79
CA ASP A 265 -6.53 -6.78 8.14
C ASP A 265 -5.48 -5.72 8.50
N VAL A 266 -5.52 -4.59 7.77
CA VAL A 266 -4.57 -3.48 7.88
C VAL A 266 -5.26 -2.25 8.45
N LEU A 267 -4.69 -1.63 9.46
CA LEU A 267 -5.12 -0.35 10.02
C LEU A 267 -4.05 0.71 9.81
N ILE A 268 -4.43 1.81 9.15
CA ILE A 268 -3.59 3.00 8.97
C ILE A 268 -4.33 4.17 9.63
N GLU A 269 -3.80 4.67 10.74
CA GLU A 269 -4.52 5.71 11.50
C GLU A 269 -3.62 6.80 12.08
N ASN A 270 -4.16 8.01 12.18
CA ASN A 270 -3.48 9.17 12.79
C ASN A 270 -2.12 9.50 12.15
N CYS A 271 -1.93 9.18 10.87
CA CYS A 271 -0.68 9.39 10.15
C CYS A 271 -0.69 10.70 9.35
N LEU A 272 0.51 11.21 9.09
CA LEU A 272 0.74 12.31 8.17
C LEU A 272 1.59 11.82 7.00
N PHE A 273 1.10 12.03 5.77
CA PHE A 273 1.80 11.71 4.54
C PHE A 273 2.02 12.98 3.72
N ASP A 274 3.27 13.24 3.38
CA ASP A 274 3.75 14.34 2.56
C ASP A 274 4.81 13.76 1.61
N THR A 275 4.39 13.37 0.40
CA THR A 275 5.10 12.38 -0.41
C THR A 275 5.34 12.85 -1.84
N GLY A 276 6.33 12.25 -2.48
CA GLY A 276 6.65 12.51 -3.89
C GLY A 276 5.85 11.65 -4.88
N ASP A 277 5.10 10.65 -4.38
CA ASP A 277 4.18 9.81 -5.15
C ASP A 277 2.88 9.62 -4.31
N ASP A 278 2.16 8.52 -4.40
CA ASP A 278 0.89 8.33 -3.68
C ASP A 278 1.08 8.37 -2.15
N CYS A 279 0.17 9.00 -1.39
CA CYS A 279 0.23 9.01 0.08
C CYS A 279 -0.02 7.61 0.66
N ILE A 280 -1.13 6.98 0.30
CA ILE A 280 -1.45 5.58 0.62
C ILE A 280 -1.83 4.90 -0.68
N ALA A 281 -1.12 3.83 -1.07
CA ALA A 281 -1.40 3.10 -2.31
C ALA A 281 -1.54 1.60 -2.06
N ILE A 282 -2.77 1.12 -2.09
CA ILE A 282 -3.11 -0.29 -1.86
C ILE A 282 -2.86 -1.07 -3.15
N LYS A 283 -2.09 -2.13 -3.06
CA LYS A 283 -1.61 -2.93 -4.18
C LYS A 283 -1.82 -4.43 -3.93
N SER A 284 -1.79 -5.23 -5.00
CA SER A 284 -1.94 -6.70 -4.91
C SER A 284 -1.19 -7.44 -6.03
N GLY A 285 0.06 -7.02 -6.23
CA GLY A 285 0.92 -7.61 -7.25
C GLY A 285 0.63 -7.13 -8.67
N LYS A 286 1.60 -7.31 -9.55
CA LYS A 286 1.62 -6.78 -10.91
C LYS A 286 1.55 -7.90 -11.95
N ASP A 287 0.64 -7.75 -12.91
CA ASP A 287 0.55 -8.54 -14.13
C ASP A 287 0.57 -10.08 -13.88
N ALA A 288 1.36 -10.81 -14.63
CA ALA A 288 1.47 -12.26 -14.50
C ALA A 288 1.95 -12.71 -13.10
N ASP A 289 2.86 -11.94 -12.48
CA ASP A 289 3.38 -12.27 -11.15
C ASP A 289 2.32 -12.07 -10.07
N GLY A 290 1.54 -10.98 -10.14
CA GLY A 290 0.41 -10.76 -9.26
C GLY A 290 -0.66 -11.85 -9.38
N ARG A 291 -0.98 -12.27 -10.61
CA ARG A 291 -1.91 -13.41 -10.86
C ARG A 291 -1.35 -14.75 -10.39
N ARG A 292 -0.04 -14.97 -10.51
CA ARG A 292 0.62 -16.17 -9.97
C ARG A 292 0.44 -16.29 -8.46
N ILE A 293 0.60 -15.18 -7.74
CA ILE A 293 0.40 -15.12 -6.28
C ILE A 293 -1.09 -15.20 -5.94
N ASN A 294 -1.93 -14.45 -6.67
CA ASN A 294 -3.39 -14.44 -6.55
C ASN A 294 -3.90 -14.20 -5.12
N VAL A 295 -3.28 -13.27 -4.41
CA VAL A 295 -3.67 -12.86 -3.05
C VAL A 295 -4.12 -11.39 -3.09
N PRO A 296 -5.37 -11.09 -2.74
CA PRO A 296 -5.86 -9.71 -2.71
C PRO A 296 -5.28 -8.92 -1.53
N SER A 297 -5.34 -7.60 -1.65
CA SER A 297 -5.33 -6.72 -0.48
C SER A 297 -6.77 -6.51 0.00
N GLU A 298 -7.05 -6.80 1.28
CA GLU A 298 -8.41 -6.77 1.79
C GLU A 298 -8.54 -6.37 3.27
N ASN A 299 -9.74 -5.86 3.63
CA ASN A 299 -10.04 -5.44 4.99
C ASN A 299 -9.06 -4.37 5.49
N ILE A 300 -8.98 -3.27 4.75
CA ILE A 300 -8.06 -2.16 5.03
C ILE A 300 -8.85 -0.98 5.56
N ILE A 301 -8.47 -0.47 6.71
CA ILE A 301 -9.08 0.70 7.35
C ILE A 301 -8.07 1.83 7.41
N ILE A 302 -8.44 2.98 6.87
CA ILE A 302 -7.68 4.22 6.86
C ILE A 302 -8.51 5.27 7.58
N ARG A 303 -7.99 5.86 8.66
CA ARG A 303 -8.75 6.86 9.39
C ARG A 303 -7.90 7.93 10.08
N ASN A 304 -8.47 9.12 10.23
CA ASN A 304 -7.83 10.25 10.91
C ASN A 304 -6.43 10.58 10.34
N CYS A 305 -6.23 10.38 9.03
CA CYS A 305 -4.96 10.66 8.37
C CYS A 305 -4.97 12.03 7.71
N THR A 306 -3.82 12.68 7.68
CA THR A 306 -3.58 13.90 6.92
C THR A 306 -2.68 13.60 5.73
N MET A 307 -3.14 13.94 4.52
CA MET A 307 -2.41 13.78 3.28
C MET A 307 -2.15 15.16 2.68
N LYS A 308 -0.88 15.43 2.36
CA LYS A 308 -0.41 16.66 1.76
C LYS A 308 -0.05 16.43 0.30
N ASP A 309 1.21 16.66 -0.08
CA ASP A 309 1.69 16.44 -1.44
C ASP A 309 1.62 14.96 -1.82
N GLY A 310 1.37 14.68 -3.08
CA GLY A 310 1.34 13.32 -3.62
C GLY A 310 0.51 13.15 -4.88
N HIS A 311 0.65 12.00 -5.56
CA HIS A 311 -0.16 11.70 -6.75
C HIS A 311 -1.59 11.24 -6.41
N GLY A 312 -1.86 10.97 -5.13
CA GLY A 312 -3.20 10.67 -4.63
C GLY A 312 -3.21 10.45 -3.12
N GLY A 313 -4.30 10.81 -2.45
CA GLY A 313 -4.46 10.63 -1.01
C GLY A 313 -4.67 9.16 -0.66
N VAL A 314 -5.82 8.61 -1.06
CA VAL A 314 -6.10 7.17 -1.00
C VAL A 314 -6.15 6.62 -2.41
N VAL A 315 -5.24 5.70 -2.71
CA VAL A 315 -5.04 5.14 -4.04
C VAL A 315 -5.16 3.61 -4.02
N LEU A 316 -5.84 3.06 -5.01
CA LEU A 316 -5.91 1.63 -5.28
C LEU A 316 -5.22 1.36 -6.62
N GLY A 317 -4.08 0.67 -6.55
CA GLY A 317 -3.29 0.38 -7.74
C GLY A 317 -1.98 1.19 -7.87
N SER A 318 -1.37 1.10 -9.08
CA SER A 318 -1.85 0.40 -10.29
C SER A 318 -1.69 -1.13 -10.25
N GLU A 319 -0.91 -1.68 -9.35
CA GLU A 319 -0.64 -3.10 -9.20
C GLU A 319 -1.83 -3.78 -8.48
N THR A 320 -2.83 -4.26 -9.26
CA THR A 320 -4.10 -4.78 -8.74
C THR A 320 -4.41 -6.20 -9.18
N SER A 321 -3.41 -6.92 -9.73
CA SER A 321 -3.65 -8.21 -10.39
C SER A 321 -4.18 -9.31 -9.46
N GLY A 322 -3.93 -9.21 -8.15
CA GLY A 322 -4.52 -10.09 -7.14
C GLY A 322 -5.87 -9.65 -6.58
N GLY A 323 -6.34 -8.45 -6.99
CA GLY A 323 -7.57 -7.85 -6.49
C GLY A 323 -7.40 -6.96 -5.25
N VAL A 324 -8.29 -5.99 -5.08
CA VAL A 324 -8.38 -5.12 -3.89
C VAL A 324 -9.83 -5.04 -3.46
N ARG A 325 -10.11 -5.30 -2.19
CA ARG A 325 -11.49 -5.27 -1.69
C ARG A 325 -11.62 -4.90 -0.21
N ASN A 326 -12.82 -4.42 0.14
CA ASN A 326 -13.16 -4.06 1.52
C ASN A 326 -12.20 -3.01 2.10
N VAL A 327 -12.11 -1.86 1.43
CA VAL A 327 -11.29 -0.72 1.85
C VAL A 327 -12.21 0.38 2.38
N PHE A 328 -11.90 0.86 3.56
CA PHE A 328 -12.67 1.88 4.27
C PHE A 328 -11.76 3.04 4.64
N ALA A 329 -12.02 4.22 4.09
CA ALA A 329 -11.30 5.44 4.44
C ALA A 329 -12.27 6.46 5.05
N GLU A 330 -11.97 6.96 6.24
CA GLU A 330 -12.85 7.89 6.96
C GLU A 330 -12.07 8.95 7.74
N ASP A 331 -12.73 10.08 7.97
CA ASP A 331 -12.26 11.17 8.85
C ASP A 331 -10.86 11.69 8.48
N CYS A 332 -10.55 11.74 7.17
CA CYS A 332 -9.25 12.18 6.67
C CYS A 332 -9.30 13.63 6.19
N VAL A 333 -8.13 14.27 6.19
CA VAL A 333 -7.93 15.60 5.64
C VAL A 333 -6.91 15.53 4.51
N MET A 334 -7.25 16.15 3.37
CA MET A 334 -6.43 16.16 2.16
C MET A 334 -6.37 17.59 1.62
N ASP A 335 -5.23 18.24 1.72
CA ASP A 335 -5.11 19.63 1.29
C ASP A 335 -3.69 19.97 0.85
N SER A 336 -3.49 20.01 -0.46
CA SER A 336 -2.29 20.55 -1.07
C SER A 336 -2.51 20.89 -2.55
N PRO A 337 -1.93 21.99 -3.06
CA PRO A 337 -1.89 22.28 -4.49
C PRO A 337 -1.07 21.24 -5.28
N ASN A 338 -0.28 20.41 -4.61
CA ASN A 338 0.55 19.36 -5.20
C ASN A 338 -0.01 17.95 -4.89
N LEU A 339 -1.20 17.83 -4.32
CA LEU A 339 -1.93 16.57 -4.22
C LEU A 339 -2.80 16.43 -5.46
N ASP A 340 -2.51 15.45 -6.31
CA ASP A 340 -3.25 15.33 -7.57
C ASP A 340 -4.73 14.98 -7.33
N ARG A 341 -5.02 13.97 -6.51
CA ARG A 341 -6.35 13.37 -6.37
C ARG A 341 -6.65 12.98 -4.93
N ALA A 342 -7.92 13.05 -4.52
CA ALA A 342 -8.28 12.61 -3.18
C ALA A 342 -8.47 11.08 -3.14
N LEU A 343 -9.43 10.53 -3.89
CA LEU A 343 -9.62 9.09 -4.06
C LEU A 343 -9.28 8.70 -5.50
N ARG A 344 -8.38 7.75 -5.66
CA ARG A 344 -7.89 7.31 -6.97
C ARG A 344 -7.89 5.79 -7.11
N LEU A 345 -8.61 5.27 -8.09
CA LEU A 345 -8.53 3.90 -8.55
C LEU A 345 -7.81 3.91 -9.90
N LYS A 346 -6.69 3.20 -10.02
CA LYS A 346 -5.90 3.16 -11.26
C LYS A 346 -5.46 1.74 -11.59
N THR A 347 -5.79 1.27 -12.78
CA THR A 347 -5.37 -0.04 -13.30
C THR A 347 -5.50 -0.05 -14.82
N ASN A 348 -5.31 -1.18 -15.47
CA ASN A 348 -5.47 -1.34 -16.90
C ASN A 348 -5.75 -2.80 -17.29
N ALA A 349 -5.93 -3.05 -18.58
CA ALA A 349 -6.29 -4.38 -19.10
C ALA A 349 -5.14 -5.40 -19.15
N GLU A 350 -3.90 -5.02 -18.84
CA GLU A 350 -2.79 -5.94 -18.61
C GLU A 350 -2.73 -6.41 -17.16
N ARG A 351 -3.05 -5.52 -16.23
CA ARG A 351 -3.11 -5.82 -14.79
C ARG A 351 -4.35 -6.63 -14.43
N GLY A 352 -5.51 -6.16 -14.87
CA GLY A 352 -6.79 -6.73 -14.46
C GLY A 352 -7.02 -6.59 -12.95
N GLY A 353 -7.65 -7.61 -12.40
CA GLY A 353 -8.01 -7.69 -10.99
C GLY A 353 -9.31 -6.93 -10.64
N PRO A 354 -10.14 -7.45 -9.72
CA PRO A 354 -11.29 -6.73 -9.18
C PRO A 354 -10.84 -5.66 -8.18
N ILE A 355 -11.46 -4.49 -8.27
CA ILE A 355 -11.44 -3.45 -7.23
C ILE A 355 -12.88 -3.28 -6.76
N GLU A 356 -13.18 -3.70 -5.53
CA GLU A 356 -14.57 -3.76 -5.08
C GLU A 356 -14.75 -3.46 -3.60
N ASN A 357 -15.94 -2.93 -3.24
CA ASN A 357 -16.28 -2.56 -1.87
C ASN A 357 -15.34 -1.51 -1.31
N ILE A 358 -15.28 -0.34 -1.95
CA ILE A 358 -14.44 0.79 -1.55
C ILE A 358 -15.34 1.88 -0.98
N PHE A 359 -15.09 2.25 0.26
CA PHE A 359 -15.91 3.17 1.03
C PHE A 359 -15.08 4.34 1.54
N PHE A 360 -15.50 5.55 1.21
CA PHE A 360 -14.80 6.79 1.51
C PHE A 360 -15.78 7.79 2.10
N ARG A 361 -15.63 8.16 3.37
CA ARG A 361 -16.56 9.07 4.04
C ARG A 361 -15.93 10.09 4.97
N ASN A 362 -16.67 11.18 5.23
CA ASN A 362 -16.27 12.23 6.18
C ASN A 362 -14.89 12.82 5.86
N VAL A 363 -14.58 13.02 4.58
CA VAL A 363 -13.27 13.51 4.17
C VAL A 363 -13.35 14.98 3.79
N LYS A 364 -12.43 15.76 4.34
CA LYS A 364 -12.26 17.17 4.01
C LYS A 364 -11.13 17.32 3.00
N VAL A 365 -11.51 17.66 1.77
CA VAL A 365 -10.57 17.99 0.70
C VAL A 365 -10.48 19.50 0.61
N GLY A 366 -9.30 20.08 0.84
CA GLY A 366 -9.05 21.48 0.62
C GLY A 366 -8.85 21.73 -0.88
N ARG A 367 -7.64 21.56 -1.38
CA ARG A 367 -7.29 21.66 -2.79
C ARG A 367 -6.70 20.35 -3.29
N VAL A 368 -7.04 19.98 -4.52
CA VAL A 368 -6.37 18.94 -5.30
C VAL A 368 -6.10 19.43 -6.71
N ALA A 369 -5.04 18.91 -7.34
CA ALA A 369 -4.56 19.40 -8.62
C ALA A 369 -5.24 18.76 -9.85
N HIS A 370 -6.05 17.71 -9.67
CA HIS A 370 -6.69 17.01 -10.79
C HIS A 370 -8.19 16.74 -10.57
N SER A 371 -8.56 15.92 -9.62
CA SER A 371 -9.97 15.57 -9.35
C SER A 371 -10.19 15.00 -7.95
N VAL A 372 -11.42 15.12 -7.44
CA VAL A 372 -11.79 14.55 -6.13
C VAL A 372 -11.89 13.03 -6.22
N LEU A 373 -12.64 12.50 -7.20
CA LEU A 373 -12.70 11.06 -7.50
C LEU A 373 -12.10 10.78 -8.87
N THR A 374 -11.15 9.87 -8.92
CA THR A 374 -10.60 9.31 -10.16
C THR A 374 -10.81 7.80 -10.22
N ILE A 375 -11.36 7.31 -11.34
CA ILE A 375 -11.31 5.89 -11.75
C ILE A 375 -10.67 5.87 -13.14
N ASP A 376 -9.44 5.38 -13.23
CA ASP A 376 -8.64 5.36 -14.46
C ASP A 376 -8.27 3.90 -14.81
N LEU A 377 -9.03 3.32 -15.73
CA LEU A 377 -8.83 1.94 -16.19
C LEU A 377 -8.02 1.83 -17.48
N ILE A 378 -7.42 2.95 -17.89
CA ILE A 378 -6.46 3.01 -19.02
C ILE A 378 -5.09 3.48 -18.56
N TYR A 379 -4.78 3.28 -17.26
CA TYR A 379 -3.54 3.74 -16.65
C TYR A 379 -2.31 3.26 -17.44
N GLY A 380 -1.34 4.17 -17.64
CA GLY A 380 -0.20 3.91 -18.51
C GLY A 380 -0.54 3.91 -20.01
N ARG A 381 -1.73 4.43 -20.39
CA ARG A 381 -2.26 4.44 -21.76
C ARG A 381 -2.51 3.05 -22.35
N VAL A 382 -2.76 2.07 -21.50
CA VAL A 382 -3.11 0.70 -21.91
C VAL A 382 -4.63 0.59 -21.89
N ASN A 383 -5.25 0.66 -23.06
CA ASN A 383 -6.69 0.66 -23.24
C ASN A 383 -7.28 -0.68 -23.65
N SER A 384 -6.45 -1.67 -23.89
CA SER A 384 -6.85 -3.05 -24.27
C SER A 384 -5.87 -4.07 -23.71
N GLY A 385 -6.35 -5.28 -23.50
CA GLY A 385 -5.53 -6.38 -22.98
C GLY A 385 -6.39 -7.58 -22.59
N PRO A 386 -5.77 -8.70 -22.22
CA PRO A 386 -6.45 -9.96 -21.93
C PRO A 386 -7.18 -10.00 -20.58
N TYR A 387 -6.99 -8.96 -19.73
CA TYR A 387 -7.54 -8.95 -18.37
C TYR A 387 -8.32 -7.66 -18.11
N PRO A 388 -9.55 -7.51 -18.67
CA PRO A 388 -10.37 -6.32 -18.44
C PRO A 388 -10.60 -6.10 -16.95
N PRO A 389 -10.30 -4.89 -16.42
CA PRO A 389 -10.50 -4.60 -15.00
C PRO A 389 -11.99 -4.48 -14.65
N THR A 390 -12.30 -4.82 -13.40
CA THR A 390 -13.63 -4.68 -12.82
C THR A 390 -13.58 -3.76 -11.61
N VAL A 391 -14.45 -2.76 -11.57
CA VAL A 391 -14.63 -1.84 -10.45
C VAL A 391 -16.09 -1.91 -10.01
N ARG A 392 -16.36 -2.23 -8.73
CA ARG A 392 -17.71 -2.39 -8.19
C ARG A 392 -17.86 -1.85 -6.79
N ASN A 393 -19.05 -1.34 -6.47
CA ASN A 393 -19.43 -0.92 -5.11
C ASN A 393 -18.47 0.13 -4.56
N ILE A 394 -18.39 1.27 -5.23
CA ILE A 394 -17.61 2.43 -4.77
C ILE A 394 -18.58 3.43 -4.14
N GLU A 395 -18.36 3.78 -2.89
CA GLU A 395 -19.14 4.81 -2.21
C GLU A 395 -18.25 5.96 -1.72
N MET A 396 -18.61 7.16 -2.12
CA MET A 396 -18.07 8.41 -1.55
C MET A 396 -19.23 9.13 -0.85
N ARG A 397 -19.11 9.36 0.46
CA ARG A 397 -20.18 9.95 1.28
C ARG A 397 -19.67 11.05 2.19
N ASN A 398 -20.42 12.15 2.30
CA ASN A 398 -20.09 13.29 3.16
C ASN A 398 -18.64 13.78 2.92
N VAL A 399 -18.33 14.07 1.66
CA VAL A 399 -17.03 14.58 1.23
C VAL A 399 -17.18 16.02 0.81
N THR A 400 -16.30 16.89 1.32
CA THR A 400 -16.27 18.29 0.92
C THR A 400 -14.97 18.58 0.20
N ALA A 401 -15.03 19.34 -0.90
CA ALA A 401 -13.85 19.87 -1.59
C ALA A 401 -13.95 21.39 -1.71
N ALA A 402 -12.85 22.09 -1.45
CA ALA A 402 -12.80 23.56 -1.59
C ALA A 402 -12.39 24.01 -2.98
N SER A 403 -11.54 23.25 -3.67
CA SER A 403 -11.11 23.55 -5.04
C SER A 403 -10.56 22.31 -5.74
N SER A 404 -10.95 22.11 -6.99
CA SER A 404 -10.41 21.06 -7.86
C SER A 404 -10.66 21.41 -9.33
N PRO A 405 -9.80 20.99 -10.26
CA PRO A 405 -10.10 21.10 -11.69
C PRO A 405 -11.38 20.37 -12.10
N ARG A 406 -11.72 19.24 -11.46
CA ARG A 406 -12.94 18.45 -11.71
C ARG A 406 -13.42 17.74 -10.44
N ALA A 407 -14.71 17.52 -10.33
CA ALA A 407 -15.24 16.64 -9.29
C ALA A 407 -14.92 15.17 -9.60
N LEU A 408 -15.23 14.72 -10.82
CA LEU A 408 -15.10 13.33 -11.25
C LEU A 408 -14.23 13.19 -12.50
N TRP A 409 -13.37 12.16 -12.48
CA TRP A 409 -12.65 11.65 -13.64
C TRP A 409 -12.82 10.13 -13.67
N VAL A 410 -13.71 9.63 -14.54
CA VAL A 410 -14.01 8.21 -14.63
C VAL A 410 -13.84 7.76 -16.08
N VAL A 411 -12.78 7.00 -16.34
CA VAL A 411 -12.40 6.53 -17.65
C VAL A 411 -12.21 5.02 -17.64
N GLY A 412 -13.15 4.32 -18.24
CA GLY A 412 -13.10 2.89 -18.50
C GLY A 412 -12.79 2.58 -19.96
N THR A 413 -12.91 1.31 -20.31
CA THR A 413 -12.83 0.78 -21.68
C THR A 413 -14.13 0.06 -22.04
N THR A 414 -14.33 -0.27 -23.31
CA THR A 414 -15.51 -1.02 -23.76
C THR A 414 -15.70 -2.37 -23.07
N ASN A 415 -14.61 -2.97 -22.58
CA ASN A 415 -14.60 -4.29 -21.95
C ASN A 415 -14.43 -4.24 -20.42
N SER A 416 -14.19 -3.06 -19.83
CA SER A 416 -14.13 -2.91 -18.37
C SER A 416 -15.52 -2.81 -17.77
N ILE A 417 -15.64 -3.23 -16.51
CA ILE A 417 -16.88 -3.14 -15.76
C ILE A 417 -16.73 -2.08 -14.68
N ILE A 418 -17.58 -1.03 -14.72
CA ILE A 418 -17.70 -0.03 -13.65
C ILE A 418 -19.16 -0.04 -13.21
N GLU A 419 -19.43 -0.54 -12.02
CA GLU A 419 -20.78 -0.76 -11.50
C GLU A 419 -20.94 -0.21 -10.09
N ASN A 420 -22.14 0.31 -9.80
CA ASN A 420 -22.54 0.77 -8.48
C ASN A 420 -21.54 1.77 -7.87
N VAL A 421 -21.26 2.84 -8.60
CA VAL A 421 -20.48 4.00 -8.11
C VAL A 421 -21.46 5.04 -7.59
N ARG A 422 -21.32 5.43 -6.33
CA ARG A 422 -22.24 6.35 -5.64
C ARG A 422 -21.46 7.50 -4.99
N VAL A 423 -21.92 8.71 -5.21
CA VAL A 423 -21.49 9.91 -4.48
C VAL A 423 -22.71 10.46 -3.76
N ILE A 424 -22.63 10.61 -2.44
CA ILE A 424 -23.77 10.86 -1.58
C ILE A 424 -23.43 11.99 -0.60
N ASP A 425 -24.38 12.91 -0.36
CA ASP A 425 -24.29 13.95 0.67
C ASP A 425 -22.97 14.76 0.59
N SER A 426 -22.53 15.14 -0.61
CA SER A 426 -21.19 15.71 -0.83
C SER A 426 -21.25 17.09 -1.50
N VAL A 427 -20.26 17.94 -1.20
CA VAL A 427 -20.20 19.31 -1.69
C VAL A 427 -18.82 19.57 -2.29
N PHE A 428 -18.79 19.88 -3.57
CA PHE A 428 -17.56 20.20 -4.31
C PHE A 428 -17.62 21.65 -4.79
N ASN A 429 -16.91 22.53 -4.10
CA ASN A 429 -16.79 23.95 -4.44
C ASN A 429 -15.58 24.20 -5.33
N GLY A 430 -15.58 25.33 -6.04
CA GLY A 430 -14.44 25.77 -6.82
C GLY A 430 -14.01 24.78 -7.90
N VAL A 431 -14.96 24.10 -8.54
CA VAL A 431 -14.71 23.18 -9.65
C VAL A 431 -14.49 23.96 -10.94
N GLU A 432 -13.32 23.77 -11.57
CA GLU A 432 -12.90 24.64 -12.70
C GLU A 432 -13.50 24.21 -14.03
N GLY A 433 -13.83 22.93 -14.19
CA GLY A 433 -14.31 22.41 -15.48
C GLY A 433 -15.20 21.17 -15.34
N PRO A 434 -15.72 20.68 -16.47
CA PRO A 434 -16.64 19.55 -16.49
C PRO A 434 -15.98 18.24 -16.05
N ASP A 435 -16.80 17.33 -15.56
CA ASP A 435 -16.40 15.95 -15.31
C ASP A 435 -15.99 15.25 -16.61
N VAL A 436 -15.09 14.27 -16.48
CA VAL A 436 -14.70 13.38 -17.58
C VAL A 436 -15.28 12.00 -17.32
N LEU A 437 -16.23 11.60 -18.17
CA LEU A 437 -16.95 10.32 -18.04
C LEU A 437 -16.88 9.58 -19.38
N THR A 438 -16.06 8.52 -19.43
CA THR A 438 -15.88 7.70 -20.64
C THR A 438 -15.98 6.23 -20.26
N HIS A 439 -16.93 5.50 -20.84
CA HIS A 439 -17.23 4.12 -20.45
C HIS A 439 -17.34 3.95 -18.92
N SER A 440 -17.96 4.95 -18.27
CA SER A 440 -17.97 5.12 -16.81
C SER A 440 -19.01 4.26 -16.08
N GLY A 441 -19.88 3.57 -16.82
CA GLY A 441 -21.08 3.02 -16.22
C GLY A 441 -22.00 4.11 -15.68
N ALA A 442 -23.03 3.72 -14.92
CA ALA A 442 -23.93 4.65 -14.26
C ALA A 442 -23.32 5.09 -12.92
N ILE A 443 -23.09 6.40 -12.76
CA ILE A 443 -22.67 7.01 -11.50
C ILE A 443 -23.90 7.65 -10.86
N GLN A 444 -24.18 7.27 -9.63
CA GLN A 444 -25.34 7.78 -8.87
C GLN A 444 -24.89 8.97 -8.00
N LEU A 445 -25.47 10.12 -8.24
CA LEU A 445 -25.28 11.33 -7.44
C LEU A 445 -26.53 11.56 -6.59
N GLN A 446 -26.41 11.50 -5.29
CA GLN A 446 -27.52 11.70 -4.35
C GLN A 446 -27.17 12.84 -3.39
N ASN A 447 -27.94 13.91 -3.41
CA ASN A 447 -27.70 15.10 -2.57
C ASN A 447 -26.24 15.62 -2.72
N VAL A 448 -25.81 15.83 -3.98
CA VAL A 448 -24.48 16.32 -4.33
C VAL A 448 -24.61 17.72 -4.92
N THR A 449 -23.81 18.63 -4.38
CA THR A 449 -23.67 19.99 -4.89
C THR A 449 -22.31 20.16 -5.54
N VAL A 450 -22.28 20.68 -6.76
CA VAL A 450 -21.04 21.05 -7.48
C VAL A 450 -21.13 22.53 -7.83
N GLU A 451 -20.27 23.35 -7.23
CA GLU A 451 -20.21 24.77 -7.48
C GLU A 451 -18.99 25.13 -8.32
N PRO A 452 -19.18 25.83 -9.44
CA PRO A 452 -18.06 26.21 -10.29
C PRO A 452 -17.13 27.20 -9.58
N ALA A 453 -15.87 27.22 -9.99
CA ALA A 453 -14.93 28.24 -9.60
C ALA A 453 -15.45 29.63 -10.05
N LYS A 454 -15.35 30.62 -9.16
CA LYS A 454 -15.69 32.00 -9.55
C LYS A 454 -14.77 32.43 -10.67
N ALA A 455 -15.36 33.04 -11.72
CA ALA A 455 -14.58 33.67 -12.79
C ALA A 455 -13.62 34.69 -12.16
N ARG A 456 -12.34 34.55 -12.48
CA ARG A 456 -11.29 35.48 -12.04
C ARG A 456 -11.36 36.77 -12.88
#